data_dde605bf503b50d713dddc0008b7f618
#
_entry.id   dde605bf503b50d713dddc0008b7f618
#
_cell.length_a   1.000
_cell.length_b   1.000
_cell.length_c   1.000
_cell.angle_alpha   90.00
_cell.angle_beta   90.00
_cell.angle_gamma   90.00
#
_symmetry.space_group_name_H-M   'P 1'
#
loop_
_entity.id
_entity.type
_entity.pdbx_description
1 polymer ?
#
loop_
_entity_poly.entity_id
_entity_poly.type
_entity_poly.pdbx_seq_one_letter_code
_entity_poly.pdbx_strand_id
1 'polypeptide(L)'
;EISNMLFSGTPGVGKTTVAKALCEQMNCDWIMINGSEEGGIDVLRNKIKNFASTVSLSGGKKVVILDEADYLNPQSTQPALRGFVEEFHKNCRFILTCNFKNRIIEPLHSRFSNIEFRISPKEKGKLATKLFERATYILSEQKIEYEEAVLAELIKKHFPDFRKLIN
;
A
#
# COMPACT_ATOMS: atom_id res chain seq x y z
N GLU A 1 4.71 -17.57 -0.34
CA GLU A 1 5.71 -16.85 0.48
C GLU A 1 5.75 -15.38 0.08
N ILE A 2 5.65 -14.43 1.05
CA ILE A 2 5.74 -12.98 0.77
C ILE A 2 7.19 -12.63 0.43
N SER A 3 7.39 -11.95 -0.69
CA SER A 3 8.65 -11.29 -1.08
C SER A 3 8.63 -9.81 -0.69
N ASN A 4 9.76 -9.12 -0.82
CA ASN A 4 9.76 -7.66 -0.75
C ASN A 4 9.03 -7.09 -1.99
N MET A 5 8.09 -6.17 -1.78
CA MET A 5 7.23 -5.65 -2.85
C MET A 5 7.18 -4.12 -2.83
N LEU A 6 7.22 -3.52 -4.01
CA LEU A 6 7.00 -2.10 -4.22
C LEU A 6 5.69 -1.89 -5.01
N PHE A 7 4.69 -1.35 -4.35
CA PHE A 7 3.39 -1.02 -4.93
C PHE A 7 3.41 0.44 -5.41
N SER A 8 3.31 0.63 -6.70
CA SER A 8 3.30 1.96 -7.32
C SER A 8 1.99 2.21 -8.07
N GLY A 9 1.57 3.46 -8.15
CA GLY A 9 0.36 3.85 -8.88
C GLY A 9 -0.27 5.13 -8.36
N THR A 10 -1.29 5.62 -9.03
CA THR A 10 -2.00 6.85 -8.67
C THR A 10 -2.62 6.79 -7.27
N PRO A 11 -2.86 7.93 -6.60
CA PRO A 11 -3.58 7.95 -5.33
C PRO A 11 -4.96 7.30 -5.43
N GLY A 12 -5.43 6.70 -4.34
CA GLY A 12 -6.79 6.16 -4.23
C GLY A 12 -7.05 4.81 -4.90
N VAL A 13 -6.05 4.17 -5.54
CA VAL A 13 -6.21 2.86 -6.22
C VAL A 13 -6.08 1.64 -5.30
N GLY A 14 -5.95 1.83 -3.99
CA GLY A 14 -5.97 0.75 -3.00
C GLY A 14 -4.61 0.13 -2.64
N LYS A 15 -3.46 0.75 -2.97
CA LYS A 15 -2.12 0.21 -2.65
C LYS A 15 -1.96 -0.20 -1.19
N THR A 16 -2.20 0.73 -0.27
CA THR A 16 -2.09 0.50 1.18
C THR A 16 -3.10 -0.52 1.68
N THR A 17 -4.32 -0.50 1.12
CA THR A 17 -5.38 -1.46 1.47
C THR A 17 -4.97 -2.88 1.08
N VAL A 18 -4.42 -3.07 -0.13
CA VAL A 18 -3.94 -4.37 -0.60
C VAL A 18 -2.74 -4.85 0.23
N ALA A 19 -1.82 -3.95 0.60
CA ALA A 19 -0.68 -4.30 1.46
C ALA A 19 -1.15 -4.87 2.81
N LYS A 20 -2.12 -4.22 3.47
CA LYS A 20 -2.71 -4.68 4.72
C LYS A 20 -3.45 -6.01 4.56
N ALA A 21 -4.35 -6.09 3.58
CA ALA A 21 -5.14 -7.29 3.32
C ALA A 21 -4.25 -8.51 3.01
N LEU A 22 -3.13 -8.31 2.30
CA LEU A 22 -2.17 -9.37 2.03
C LEU A 22 -1.51 -9.87 3.33
N CYS A 23 -1.11 -8.98 4.23
CA CYS A 23 -0.53 -9.36 5.52
C CYS A 23 -1.54 -10.14 6.38
N GLU A 24 -2.79 -9.69 6.42
CA GLU A 24 -3.88 -10.36 7.14
C GLU A 24 -4.16 -11.74 6.55
N GLN A 25 -4.32 -11.85 5.23
CA GLN A 25 -4.58 -13.13 4.55
C GLN A 25 -3.45 -14.14 4.74
N MET A 26 -2.22 -13.68 4.81
CA MET A 26 -1.03 -14.52 5.01
C MET A 26 -0.70 -14.75 6.49
N ASN A 27 -1.54 -14.26 7.41
CA ASN A 27 -1.36 -14.35 8.86
C ASN A 27 0.03 -13.89 9.31
N CYS A 28 0.48 -12.74 8.78
CA CYS A 28 1.75 -12.13 9.12
C CYS A 28 1.59 -11.12 10.26
N ASP A 29 2.57 -11.06 11.16
CA ASP A 29 2.70 -9.90 12.05
C ASP A 29 3.19 -8.72 11.21
N TRP A 30 2.54 -7.56 11.32
CA TRP A 30 2.95 -6.40 10.53
C TRP A 30 2.88 -5.08 11.31
N ILE A 31 3.74 -4.16 10.93
CA ILE A 31 3.67 -2.75 11.33
C ILE A 31 3.59 -1.88 10.09
N MET A 32 2.97 -0.71 10.24
CA MET A 32 2.94 0.30 9.20
C MET A 32 3.62 1.58 9.69
N ILE A 33 4.46 2.12 8.84
CA ILE A 33 5.17 3.39 9.05
C ILE A 33 4.84 4.28 7.86
N ASN A 34 4.36 5.49 8.11
CA ASN A 34 4.08 6.47 7.07
C ASN A 34 5.32 7.29 6.77
N GLY A 35 5.85 7.21 5.55
CA GLY A 35 7.05 7.91 5.12
C GLY A 35 6.90 9.44 5.07
N SER A 36 5.67 9.95 4.92
CA SER A 36 5.41 11.40 4.93
C SER A 36 5.39 12.00 6.34
N GLU A 37 5.06 11.22 7.35
CA GLU A 37 4.95 11.67 8.75
C GLU A 37 6.16 11.28 9.58
N GLU A 38 6.70 10.08 9.35
CA GLU A 38 7.70 9.45 10.18
C GLU A 38 9.01 9.15 9.41
N GLY A 39 9.27 9.89 8.33
CA GLY A 39 10.35 9.64 7.37
C GLY A 39 11.79 9.90 7.89
N GLY A 40 11.96 10.22 9.18
CA GLY A 40 13.29 10.40 9.78
C GLY A 40 14.06 9.08 9.91
N ILE A 41 15.37 9.10 9.57
CA ILE A 41 16.21 7.88 9.57
C ILE A 41 16.25 7.18 10.92
N ASP A 42 16.32 7.92 12.03
CA ASP A 42 16.40 7.33 13.38
C ASP A 42 15.07 6.74 13.83
N VAL A 43 13.96 7.38 13.45
CA VAL A 43 12.61 6.86 13.73
C VAL A 43 12.41 5.53 13.00
N LEU A 44 12.74 5.48 11.70
CA LEU A 44 12.67 4.26 10.90
C LEU A 44 13.57 3.16 11.45
N ARG A 45 14.84 3.50 11.76
CA ARG A 45 15.80 2.55 12.31
C ARG A 45 15.28 1.90 13.59
N ASN A 46 14.82 2.70 14.53
CA ASN A 46 14.35 2.21 15.82
C ASN A 46 13.08 1.36 15.67
N LYS A 47 12.08 1.82 14.90
CA LYS A 47 10.84 1.06 14.69
C LYS A 47 11.08 -0.25 13.96
N ILE A 48 11.84 -0.23 12.88
CA ILE A 48 12.15 -1.44 12.08
C ILE A 48 12.95 -2.42 12.93
N LYS A 49 14.02 -1.95 13.60
CA LYS A 49 14.89 -2.81 14.42
C LYS A 49 14.10 -3.44 15.56
N ASN A 50 13.34 -2.67 16.32
CA ASN A 50 12.55 -3.18 17.43
C ASN A 50 11.54 -4.23 16.95
N PHE A 51 10.86 -3.99 15.84
CA PHE A 51 9.91 -4.94 15.29
C PHE A 51 10.62 -6.18 14.72
N ALA A 52 11.63 -6.02 13.88
CA ALA A 52 12.29 -7.13 13.19
C ALA A 52 13.11 -8.04 14.13
N SER A 53 13.60 -7.51 15.26
CA SER A 53 14.38 -8.27 16.24
C SER A 53 13.55 -9.13 17.19
N THR A 54 12.24 -8.92 17.29
CA THR A 54 11.36 -9.74 18.12
C THR A 54 10.89 -10.98 17.38
N VAL A 55 10.50 -12.01 18.11
CA VAL A 55 9.91 -13.24 17.55
C VAL A 55 8.47 -12.95 17.14
N SER A 56 7.99 -13.54 16.04
CA SER A 56 6.59 -13.49 15.64
C SER A 56 5.72 -14.25 16.63
N LEU A 57 4.63 -13.64 17.09
CA LEU A 57 3.66 -14.28 17.97
C LEU A 57 2.76 -15.27 17.23
N SER A 58 2.52 -15.02 15.95
CA SER A 58 1.71 -15.89 15.08
C SER A 58 2.51 -17.07 14.52
N GLY A 59 3.84 -17.12 14.73
CA GLY A 59 4.75 -18.07 14.08
C GLY A 59 4.95 -17.80 12.58
N GLY A 60 4.31 -16.75 12.03
CA GLY A 60 4.43 -16.32 10.65
C GLY A 60 5.62 -15.41 10.40
N LYS A 61 5.73 -14.91 9.17
CA LYS A 61 6.73 -13.90 8.82
C LYS A 61 6.28 -12.52 9.28
N LYS A 62 7.25 -11.66 9.55
CA LYS A 62 7.01 -10.26 9.86
C LYS A 62 7.07 -9.42 8.60
N VAL A 63 6.21 -8.40 8.55
CA VAL A 63 6.16 -7.48 7.41
C VAL A 63 6.17 -6.03 7.90
N VAL A 64 7.08 -5.24 7.36
CA VAL A 64 7.08 -3.78 7.52
C VAL A 64 6.46 -3.16 6.29
N ILE A 65 5.32 -2.48 6.47
CA ILE A 65 4.68 -1.68 5.42
C ILE A 65 5.19 -0.25 5.57
N LEU A 66 5.88 0.25 4.55
CA LEU A 66 6.29 1.64 4.43
C LEU A 66 5.36 2.34 3.44
N ASP A 67 4.35 3.00 3.98
CA ASP A 67 3.39 3.76 3.19
C ASP A 67 3.98 5.11 2.77
N GLU A 68 3.65 5.57 1.58
CA GLU A 68 4.18 6.82 1.02
C GLU A 68 5.72 6.90 1.01
N ALA A 69 6.39 5.80 0.62
CA ALA A 69 7.85 5.71 0.61
C ALA A 69 8.56 6.72 -0.32
N ASP A 70 7.85 7.29 -1.26
CA ASP A 70 8.32 8.37 -2.14
C ASP A 70 8.51 9.73 -1.44
N TYR A 71 8.10 9.86 -0.17
CA TYR A 71 8.41 10.99 0.70
C TYR A 71 9.69 10.79 1.53
N LEU A 72 10.20 9.55 1.60
CA LEU A 72 11.47 9.29 2.28
C LEU A 72 12.63 9.99 1.58
N ASN A 73 13.53 10.59 2.36
CA ASN A 73 14.69 11.29 1.81
C ASN A 73 15.58 10.35 0.97
N PRO A 74 15.78 10.63 -0.34
CA PRO A 74 16.54 9.75 -1.23
C PRO A 74 18.05 9.73 -0.97
N GLN A 75 18.58 10.71 -0.25
CA GLN A 75 20.02 10.81 0.05
C GLN A 75 20.39 10.20 1.40
N SER A 76 19.44 10.03 2.32
CA SER A 76 19.71 9.51 3.67
C SER A 76 18.86 8.30 4.02
N THR A 77 17.54 8.45 4.03
CA THR A 77 16.63 7.43 4.56
C THR A 77 16.45 6.24 3.62
N GLN A 78 16.32 6.47 2.32
CA GLN A 78 16.19 5.37 1.35
C GLN A 78 17.46 4.50 1.25
N PRO A 79 18.70 5.06 1.25
CA PRO A 79 19.93 4.24 1.35
C PRO A 79 20.00 3.43 2.65
N ALA A 80 19.57 3.99 3.79
CA ALA A 80 19.53 3.26 5.05
C ALA A 80 18.51 2.11 5.00
N LEU A 81 17.35 2.32 4.38
CA LEU A 81 16.34 1.29 4.17
C LEU A 81 16.88 0.09 3.38
N ARG A 82 17.73 0.34 2.39
CA ARG A 82 18.45 -0.74 1.69
C ARG A 82 19.20 -1.63 2.67
N GLY A 83 19.93 -1.02 3.61
CA GLY A 83 20.66 -1.76 4.66
C GLY A 83 19.71 -2.59 5.54
N PHE A 84 18.57 -2.04 5.94
CA PHE A 84 17.60 -2.78 6.76
C PHE A 84 16.99 -3.98 6.01
N VAL A 85 16.70 -3.84 4.72
CA VAL A 85 16.21 -4.94 3.89
C VAL A 85 17.21 -6.09 3.84
N GLU A 86 18.51 -5.78 3.75
CA GLU A 86 19.57 -6.77 3.75
C GLU A 86 19.80 -7.38 5.15
N GLU A 87 19.80 -6.57 6.20
CA GLU A 87 20.00 -7.00 7.59
C GLU A 87 18.90 -7.94 8.07
N PHE A 88 17.64 -7.61 7.80
CA PHE A 88 16.48 -8.33 8.35
C PHE A 88 15.84 -9.34 7.37
N HIS A 89 16.46 -9.63 6.23
CA HIS A 89 15.87 -10.49 5.18
C HIS A 89 15.43 -11.88 5.64
N LYS A 90 16.05 -12.42 6.70
CA LYS A 90 15.70 -13.76 7.24
C LYS A 90 14.34 -13.73 7.96
N ASN A 91 14.07 -12.69 8.72
CA ASN A 91 12.93 -12.61 9.65
C ASN A 91 11.82 -11.68 9.18
N CYS A 92 12.14 -10.72 8.32
CA CYS A 92 11.24 -9.65 7.94
C CYS A 92 11.16 -9.45 6.43
N ARG A 93 10.00 -9.03 5.94
CA ARG A 93 9.79 -8.58 4.57
C ARG A 93 9.29 -7.15 4.58
N PHE A 94 9.45 -6.48 3.46
CA PHE A 94 9.11 -5.07 3.32
C PHE A 94 8.12 -4.89 2.17
N ILE A 95 7.07 -4.12 2.41
CA ILE A 95 6.15 -3.66 1.37
C ILE A 95 6.22 -2.14 1.35
N LEU A 96 6.67 -1.58 0.25
CA LEU A 96 6.69 -0.14 0.01
C LEU A 96 5.46 0.24 -0.81
N THR A 97 4.82 1.35 -0.48
CA THR A 97 3.85 1.98 -1.38
C THR A 97 4.38 3.33 -1.84
N CYS A 98 4.10 3.73 -3.07
CA CYS A 98 4.46 5.05 -3.58
C CYS A 98 3.48 5.52 -4.66
N ASN A 99 3.31 6.82 -4.78
CA ASN A 99 2.60 7.42 -5.89
C ASN A 99 3.54 7.71 -7.08
N PHE A 100 4.78 8.08 -6.78
CA PHE A 100 5.81 8.46 -7.76
C PHE A 100 6.98 7.48 -7.71
N LYS A 101 6.94 6.45 -8.56
CA LYS A 101 7.97 5.41 -8.62
C LYS A 101 9.38 5.98 -8.87
N ASN A 102 9.49 7.04 -9.65
CA ASN A 102 10.75 7.71 -9.97
C ASN A 102 11.42 8.44 -8.77
N ARG A 103 10.72 8.60 -7.65
CA ARG A 103 11.30 9.12 -6.41
C ARG A 103 11.95 8.06 -5.54
N ILE A 104 11.77 6.79 -5.88
CA ILE A 104 12.43 5.67 -5.21
C ILE A 104 13.77 5.43 -5.90
N ILE A 105 14.85 5.31 -5.13
CA ILE A 105 16.20 5.09 -5.66
C ILE A 105 16.34 3.72 -6.33
N GLU A 106 17.14 3.64 -7.38
CA GLU A 106 17.36 2.43 -8.17
C GLU A 106 17.82 1.21 -7.33
N PRO A 107 18.70 1.36 -6.31
CA PRO A 107 19.07 0.24 -5.45
C PRO A 107 17.92 -0.41 -4.68
N LEU A 108 16.82 0.29 -4.45
CA LEU A 108 15.60 -0.30 -3.88
C LEU A 108 14.79 -1.03 -4.95
N HIS A 109 14.68 -0.49 -6.17
CA HIS A 109 13.98 -1.17 -7.26
C HIS A 109 14.51 -2.58 -7.52
N SER A 110 15.83 -2.78 -7.44
CA SER A 110 16.46 -4.09 -7.67
C SER A 110 16.18 -5.12 -6.56
N ARG A 111 15.75 -4.69 -5.38
CA ARG A 111 15.49 -5.54 -4.19
C ARG A 111 14.00 -5.82 -3.95
N PHE A 112 13.15 -5.18 -4.72
CA PHE A 112 11.70 -5.26 -4.58
C PHE A 112 11.05 -5.74 -5.88
N SER A 113 10.06 -6.63 -5.75
CA SER A 113 9.17 -6.95 -6.85
C SER A 113 8.26 -5.76 -7.11
N ASN A 114 8.40 -5.14 -8.27
CA ASN A 114 7.63 -3.95 -8.63
C ASN A 114 6.25 -4.36 -9.14
N ILE A 115 5.21 -3.92 -8.45
CA ILE A 115 3.81 -4.14 -8.79
C ILE A 115 3.16 -2.80 -9.07
N GLU A 116 2.79 -2.56 -10.31
CA GLU A 116 2.12 -1.33 -10.73
C GLU A 116 0.59 -1.50 -10.62
N PHE A 117 -0.02 -0.65 -9.81
CA PHE A 117 -1.47 -0.54 -9.66
C PHE A 117 -2.04 0.28 -10.80
N ARG A 118 -2.11 -0.34 -11.98
CA ARG A 118 -2.64 0.25 -13.20
C ARG A 118 -3.84 -0.54 -13.67
N ILE A 119 -4.96 0.16 -13.83
CA ILE A 119 -6.17 -0.45 -14.37
C ILE A 119 -6.08 -0.45 -15.89
N SER A 120 -6.11 -1.65 -16.47
CA SER A 120 -6.13 -1.78 -17.93
C SER A 120 -7.46 -1.28 -18.53
N PRO A 121 -7.46 -0.74 -19.75
CA PRO A 121 -8.69 -0.32 -20.41
C PRO A 121 -9.75 -1.42 -20.49
N LYS A 122 -9.33 -2.67 -20.62
CA LYS A 122 -10.22 -3.86 -20.70
C LYS A 122 -10.92 -4.15 -19.36
N GLU A 123 -10.27 -3.84 -18.25
CA GLU A 123 -10.80 -4.12 -16.91
C GLU A 123 -11.57 -2.94 -16.32
N LYS A 124 -11.41 -1.76 -16.92
CA LYS A 124 -12.03 -0.52 -16.44
C LYS A 124 -13.54 -0.65 -16.25
N GLY A 125 -14.24 -1.18 -17.25
CA GLY A 125 -15.69 -1.37 -17.19
C GLY A 125 -16.10 -2.32 -16.07
N LYS A 126 -15.46 -3.50 -15.98
CA LYS A 126 -15.75 -4.50 -14.96
C LYS A 126 -15.50 -3.98 -13.54
N LEU A 127 -14.42 -3.22 -13.35
CA LEU A 127 -14.11 -2.62 -12.05
C LEU A 127 -15.09 -1.50 -11.69
N ALA A 128 -15.49 -0.67 -12.65
CA ALA A 128 -16.49 0.37 -12.44
C ALA A 128 -17.84 -0.24 -12.03
N THR A 129 -18.28 -1.35 -12.65
CA THR A 129 -19.49 -2.06 -12.27
C THR A 129 -19.41 -2.59 -10.84
N LYS A 130 -18.31 -3.26 -10.47
CA LYS A 130 -18.12 -3.73 -9.08
C LYS A 130 -18.10 -2.61 -8.06
N LEU A 131 -17.55 -1.46 -8.43
CA LEU A 131 -17.53 -0.28 -7.57
C LEU A 131 -18.95 0.29 -7.41
N PHE A 132 -19.73 0.32 -8.48
CA PHE A 132 -21.13 0.72 -8.44
C PHE A 132 -21.94 -0.19 -7.50
N GLU A 133 -21.83 -1.51 -7.66
CA GLU A 133 -22.49 -2.50 -6.78
C GLU A 133 -22.08 -2.29 -5.31
N ARG A 134 -20.79 -2.02 -5.05
CA ARG A 134 -20.30 -1.78 -3.69
C ARG A 134 -20.81 -0.47 -3.10
N ALA A 135 -20.84 0.60 -3.89
CA ALA A 135 -21.38 1.88 -3.48
C ALA A 135 -22.89 1.80 -3.18
N THR A 136 -23.64 1.13 -4.04
CA THR A 136 -25.08 0.83 -3.84
C THR A 136 -25.31 0.10 -2.52
N TYR A 137 -24.53 -0.95 -2.26
CA TYR A 137 -24.60 -1.70 -1.02
C TYR A 137 -24.35 -0.81 0.21
N ILE A 138 -23.31 0.04 0.18
CA ILE A 138 -22.98 0.95 1.28
C ILE A 138 -24.11 1.97 1.51
N LEU A 139 -24.64 2.58 0.45
CA LEU A 139 -25.73 3.56 0.56
C LEU A 139 -27.00 2.93 1.13
N SER A 140 -27.33 1.70 0.71
CA SER A 140 -28.48 0.94 1.22
C SER A 140 -28.31 0.61 2.72
N GLU A 141 -27.14 0.15 3.15
CA GLU A 141 -26.85 -0.13 4.56
C GLU A 141 -26.95 1.13 5.44
N GLN A 142 -26.54 2.28 4.89
CA GLN A 142 -26.63 3.57 5.57
C GLN A 142 -28.01 4.22 5.43
N LYS A 143 -28.94 3.60 4.71
CA LYS A 143 -30.30 4.11 4.44
C LYS A 143 -30.31 5.51 3.79
N ILE A 144 -29.36 5.74 2.90
CA ILE A 144 -29.23 6.97 2.14
C ILE A 144 -29.97 6.80 0.82
N GLU A 145 -30.94 7.67 0.56
CA GLU A 145 -31.62 7.73 -0.75
C GLU A 145 -30.69 8.33 -1.80
N TYR A 146 -30.66 7.74 -2.96
CA TYR A 146 -29.82 8.21 -4.07
C TYR A 146 -30.48 7.86 -5.42
N GLU A 147 -30.08 8.59 -6.45
CA GLU A 147 -30.44 8.27 -7.83
C GLU A 147 -29.31 7.49 -8.50
N GLU A 148 -29.63 6.35 -9.09
CA GLU A 148 -28.63 5.48 -9.75
C GLU A 148 -27.86 6.20 -10.86
N ALA A 149 -28.53 7.08 -11.62
CA ALA A 149 -27.91 7.88 -12.67
C ALA A 149 -26.82 8.82 -12.12
N VAL A 150 -27.09 9.46 -10.98
CA VAL A 150 -26.13 10.36 -10.31
C VAL A 150 -24.95 9.58 -9.77
N LEU A 151 -25.18 8.42 -9.16
CA LEU A 151 -24.12 7.54 -8.67
C LEU A 151 -23.22 7.06 -9.82
N ALA A 152 -23.80 6.65 -10.95
CA ALA A 152 -23.06 6.22 -12.13
C ALA A 152 -22.19 7.36 -12.71
N GLU A 153 -22.69 8.58 -12.74
CA GLU A 153 -21.93 9.75 -13.20
C GLU A 153 -20.79 10.11 -12.25
N LEU A 154 -21.00 10.05 -10.94
CA LEU A 154 -19.97 10.22 -9.92
C LEU A 154 -18.84 9.23 -10.08
N ILE A 155 -19.15 7.95 -10.27
CA ILE A 155 -18.17 6.90 -10.51
C ILE A 155 -17.41 7.19 -11.79
N LYS A 156 -18.08 7.52 -12.88
CA LYS A 156 -17.43 7.84 -14.16
C LYS A 156 -16.45 9.02 -14.05
N LYS A 157 -16.80 10.01 -13.23
CA LYS A 157 -16.00 11.23 -13.03
C LYS A 157 -14.74 10.98 -12.19
N HIS A 158 -14.84 10.17 -11.15
CA HIS A 158 -13.75 10.00 -10.16
C HIS A 158 -12.94 8.72 -10.32
N PHE A 159 -13.44 7.74 -11.08
CA PHE A 159 -12.69 6.51 -11.33
C PHE A 159 -11.33 6.80 -12.00
N PRO A 160 -10.22 6.22 -11.54
CA PRO A 160 -10.10 5.10 -10.60
C PRO A 160 -9.78 5.48 -9.14
N ASP A 161 -10.04 6.69 -8.71
CA ASP A 161 -9.80 7.11 -7.33
C ASP A 161 -10.97 6.65 -6.42
N PHE A 162 -10.82 5.43 -5.86
CA PHE A 162 -11.83 4.85 -4.96
C PHE A 162 -12.02 5.65 -3.68
N ARG A 163 -10.98 6.35 -3.20
CA ARG A 163 -11.05 7.18 -2.00
C ARG A 163 -12.05 8.34 -2.18
N LYS A 164 -11.98 9.03 -3.32
CA LYS A 164 -12.91 10.13 -3.62
C LYS A 164 -14.35 9.70 -3.82
N LEU A 165 -14.57 8.41 -4.12
CA LEU A 165 -15.91 7.88 -4.31
C LEU A 165 -16.58 7.44 -3.02
N ILE A 166 -15.78 7.10 -2.00
CA ILE A 166 -16.29 6.57 -0.72
C ILE A 166 -16.42 7.68 0.34
N ASN A 167 -15.66 8.77 0.20
CA ASN A 167 -15.75 9.95 1.07
C ASN A 167 -16.73 10.97 0.53
#